data_3b010f97bd4952b375ec0e847c8ff5ba
#
_entry.id   3b010f97bd4952b375ec0e847c8ff5ba
#
_cell.length_a   1.000
_cell.length_b   1.000
_cell.length_c   1.000
_cell.angle_alpha   90.00
_cell.angle_beta   90.00
_cell.angle_gamma   90.00
#
_symmetry.space_group_name_H-M   'P 1'
#
loop_
_entity.id
_entity.type
_entity.pdbx_description
1 polymer ?
#
loop_
_entity_poly.entity_id
_entity_poly.type
_entity_poly.pdbx_seq_one_letter_code
_entity_poly.pdbx_strand_id
1 'polypeptide(L)'
;MSSEGTIVGGRFRLDQPIGRGRAGIVWLAFDTRLFRTVAMKRMYLPVGAGERAEQARAAAMQEGKDAARIEHPCAIKVFDVLPDGQDVWLVMEYIPSRSMATFLAEHGRLTPDQAAQLGIQLGNALTAIHSAGFVHRTLEPGTVLLADDGGVKLTDIGISGGGPHAAYVAPEVARGLPPTPAADVFSLGATLYTSVEGVPPFGDDGQSSERPPQNSGVLTEALRKMLRTDPTTRPTMADTVRSLKAITEGRETAFIPPTAPGIPPPPPPPFNPGLAAAGPPMPPSGPQFQQSMPVAAPGFSAAEETQRMQPVPAPTQYVPRPAPGAQPQAAAWNLPVSKKTLVTVAAILAAVLVGILVTELFFV
;
A
#
# COMPACT_ATOMS: atom_id res chain seq x y z
N MET A 1 15.82 12.82 -20.11
CA MET A 1 15.43 13.05 -18.70
C MET A 1 14.05 13.66 -18.70
N SER A 2 13.10 13.12 -17.94
CA SER A 2 11.79 13.72 -17.83
C SER A 2 11.88 15.01 -17.01
N SER A 3 11.27 16.08 -17.48
CA SER A 3 11.25 17.40 -16.85
C SER A 3 9.80 17.87 -16.69
N GLU A 4 9.62 18.89 -15.87
CA GLU A 4 8.34 19.59 -15.74
C GLU A 4 7.80 20.01 -17.12
N GLY A 5 6.50 19.87 -17.32
CA GLY A 5 5.83 20.12 -18.60
C GLY A 5 5.91 18.99 -19.64
N THR A 6 6.71 17.92 -19.38
CA THR A 6 6.78 16.77 -20.29
C THR A 6 5.41 16.09 -20.38
N ILE A 7 4.98 15.75 -21.60
CA ILE A 7 3.76 14.95 -21.84
C ILE A 7 4.16 13.50 -22.03
N VAL A 8 3.71 12.63 -21.13
CA VAL A 8 3.94 11.18 -21.17
C VAL A 8 2.73 10.50 -21.84
N GLY A 9 3.01 9.58 -22.78
CA GLY A 9 1.98 8.84 -23.51
C GLY A 9 0.96 9.72 -24.22
N GLY A 10 1.31 10.97 -24.60
CA GLY A 10 0.42 11.93 -25.25
C GLY A 10 -0.78 12.37 -24.39
N ARG A 11 -0.78 12.09 -23.08
CA ARG A 11 -1.94 12.29 -22.19
C ARG A 11 -1.61 12.91 -20.86
N PHE A 12 -0.53 12.55 -20.23
CA PHE A 12 -0.21 12.93 -18.86
C PHE A 12 0.86 14.00 -18.83
N ARG A 13 0.52 15.20 -18.40
CA ARG A 13 1.49 16.28 -18.20
C ARG A 13 2.15 16.12 -16.85
N LEU A 14 3.46 16.02 -16.81
CA LEU A 14 4.24 16.02 -15.56
C LEU A 14 4.33 17.44 -15.01
N ASP A 15 3.92 17.65 -13.76
CA ASP A 15 3.96 18.97 -13.11
C ASP A 15 5.22 19.09 -12.25
N GLN A 16 5.35 18.33 -11.15
CA GLN A 16 6.51 18.37 -10.27
C GLN A 16 6.84 17.00 -9.68
N PRO A 17 8.11 16.71 -9.34
CA PRO A 17 8.47 15.51 -8.62
C PRO A 17 7.97 15.60 -7.17
N ILE A 18 7.25 14.58 -6.71
CA ILE A 18 6.69 14.50 -5.35
C ILE A 18 7.33 13.41 -4.50
N GLY A 19 8.12 12.53 -5.11
CA GLY A 19 8.82 11.46 -4.40
C GLY A 19 10.00 10.94 -5.21
N ARG A 20 11.05 10.55 -4.49
CA ARG A 20 12.22 9.89 -5.09
C ARG A 20 12.65 8.75 -4.18
N GLY A 21 12.66 7.56 -4.73
CA GLY A 21 13.06 6.34 -4.04
C GLY A 21 13.88 5.43 -4.94
N ARG A 22 14.26 4.26 -4.40
CA ARG A 22 14.98 3.24 -5.15
C ARG A 22 14.24 2.77 -6.40
N ALA A 23 12.94 2.62 -6.30
CA ALA A 23 12.11 2.15 -7.40
C ALA A 23 11.76 3.24 -8.43
N GLY A 24 12.35 4.44 -8.35
CA GLY A 24 12.18 5.51 -9.33
C GLY A 24 11.75 6.85 -8.76
N ILE A 25 11.38 7.76 -9.66
CA ILE A 25 10.86 9.09 -9.34
C ILE A 25 9.35 9.08 -9.53
N VAL A 26 8.64 9.61 -8.54
CA VAL A 26 7.19 9.81 -8.59
C VAL A 26 6.92 11.28 -8.89
N TRP A 27 6.07 11.53 -9.86
CA TRP A 27 5.66 12.84 -10.31
C TRP A 27 4.20 13.11 -9.98
N LEU A 28 3.89 14.31 -9.54
CA LEU A 28 2.54 14.85 -9.65
C LEU A 28 2.30 15.12 -11.13
N ALA A 29 1.16 14.68 -11.65
CA ALA A 29 0.84 14.84 -13.05
C ALA A 29 -0.65 15.13 -13.26
N PHE A 30 -0.97 15.73 -14.38
CA PHE A 30 -2.34 16.02 -14.78
C PHE A 30 -2.76 15.16 -15.97
N ASP A 31 -3.82 14.37 -15.79
CA ASP A 31 -4.46 13.61 -16.86
C ASP A 31 -5.31 14.53 -17.70
N THR A 32 -4.80 14.93 -18.88
CA THR A 32 -5.46 15.90 -19.76
C THR A 32 -6.75 15.37 -20.41
N ARG A 33 -6.97 14.05 -20.39
CA ARG A 33 -8.17 13.41 -20.95
C ARG A 33 -9.30 13.30 -19.91
N LEU A 34 -8.97 12.96 -18.68
CA LEU A 34 -9.95 12.79 -17.59
C LEU A 34 -10.02 13.99 -16.64
N PHE A 35 -9.23 15.04 -16.91
CA PHE A 35 -9.19 16.28 -16.12
C PHE A 35 -9.02 16.04 -14.63
N ARG A 36 -8.07 15.17 -14.26
CA ARG A 36 -7.78 14.84 -12.87
C ARG A 36 -6.29 14.81 -12.58
N THR A 37 -5.94 15.07 -11.33
CA THR A 37 -4.58 14.90 -10.81
C THR A 37 -4.31 13.42 -10.56
N VAL A 38 -3.11 12.95 -10.93
CA VAL A 38 -2.61 11.60 -10.72
C VAL A 38 -1.18 11.62 -10.21
N ALA A 39 -0.73 10.54 -9.62
CA ALA A 39 0.69 10.29 -9.38
C ALA A 39 1.23 9.40 -10.49
N MET A 40 2.38 9.77 -11.06
CA MET A 40 3.03 8.98 -12.10
C MET A 40 4.42 8.55 -11.66
N LYS A 41 4.67 7.25 -11.69
CA LYS A 41 5.97 6.69 -11.36
C LYS A 41 6.67 6.19 -12.62
N ARG A 42 7.86 6.73 -12.88
CA ARG A 42 8.76 6.14 -13.88
C ARG A 42 9.42 4.93 -13.26
N MET A 43 9.13 3.74 -13.79
CA MET A 43 9.69 2.50 -13.29
C MET A 43 11.18 2.42 -13.62
N TYR A 44 11.96 1.89 -12.68
CA TYR A 44 13.39 1.66 -12.92
C TYR A 44 13.56 0.49 -13.88
N LEU A 45 14.26 0.75 -14.98
CA LEU A 45 14.65 -0.27 -15.96
C LEU A 45 16.18 -0.28 -16.09
N PRO A 46 16.82 -1.45 -16.26
CA PRO A 46 18.23 -1.51 -16.55
C PRO A 46 18.57 -0.72 -17.81
N VAL A 47 19.61 0.08 -17.74
CA VAL A 47 20.10 0.84 -18.89
C VAL A 47 20.71 -0.14 -19.89
N GLY A 48 20.27 -0.08 -21.14
CA GLY A 48 20.77 -0.93 -22.21
C GLY A 48 19.83 -1.01 -23.40
N ALA A 49 20.29 -1.71 -24.42
CA ALA A 49 19.49 -2.07 -25.59
C ALA A 49 19.55 -3.58 -25.83
N GLY A 50 18.64 -4.08 -26.66
CA GLY A 50 18.55 -5.50 -27.02
C GLY A 50 17.59 -6.28 -26.11
N GLU A 51 17.64 -7.59 -26.27
CA GLU A 51 16.65 -8.53 -25.71
C GLU A 51 16.46 -8.40 -24.19
N ARG A 52 17.53 -8.17 -23.42
CA ARG A 52 17.46 -7.97 -21.97
C ARG A 52 16.65 -6.74 -21.56
N ALA A 53 16.82 -5.64 -22.28
CA ALA A 53 16.08 -4.41 -22.00
C ALA A 53 14.60 -4.56 -22.36
N GLU A 54 14.30 -5.27 -23.43
CA GLU A 54 12.92 -5.57 -23.83
C GLU A 54 12.24 -6.51 -22.85
N GLN A 55 12.93 -7.55 -22.38
CA GLN A 55 12.43 -8.45 -21.34
C GLN A 55 12.15 -7.70 -20.03
N ALA A 56 13.06 -6.83 -19.60
CA ALA A 56 12.86 -6.00 -18.40
C ALA A 56 11.66 -5.06 -18.54
N ARG A 57 11.48 -4.46 -19.73
CA ARG A 57 10.33 -3.61 -20.03
C ARG A 57 9.02 -4.41 -20.03
N ALA A 58 9.00 -5.57 -20.67
CA ALA A 58 7.84 -6.46 -20.67
C ALA A 58 7.46 -6.90 -19.26
N ALA A 59 8.47 -7.25 -18.41
CA ALA A 59 8.26 -7.59 -17.01
C ALA A 59 7.67 -6.42 -16.22
N ALA A 60 8.22 -5.21 -16.36
CA ALA A 60 7.70 -4.02 -15.70
C ALA A 60 6.26 -3.68 -16.12
N MET A 61 5.94 -3.82 -17.41
CA MET A 61 4.58 -3.68 -17.91
C MET A 61 3.63 -4.71 -17.30
N GLN A 62 4.08 -5.95 -17.13
CA GLN A 62 3.28 -7.00 -16.48
C GLN A 62 3.08 -6.72 -14.99
N GLU A 63 4.13 -6.37 -14.26
CA GLU A 63 4.05 -5.98 -12.84
C GLU A 63 3.05 -4.83 -12.64
N GLY A 64 3.07 -3.80 -13.49
CA GLY A 64 2.12 -2.70 -13.42
C GLY A 64 0.68 -3.13 -13.68
N LYS A 65 0.44 -4.03 -14.65
CA LYS A 65 -0.90 -4.60 -14.92
C LYS A 65 -1.40 -5.44 -13.76
N ASP A 66 -0.51 -6.20 -13.12
CA ASP A 66 -0.86 -7.01 -11.96
C ASP A 66 -1.16 -6.15 -10.75
N ALA A 67 -0.38 -5.10 -10.50
CA ALA A 67 -0.65 -4.10 -9.46
C ALA A 67 -2.01 -3.41 -9.65
N ALA A 68 -2.43 -3.16 -10.90
CA ALA A 68 -3.72 -2.54 -11.21
C ALA A 68 -4.94 -3.42 -10.84
N ARG A 69 -4.74 -4.73 -10.63
CA ARG A 69 -5.80 -5.66 -10.23
C ARG A 69 -6.08 -5.65 -8.74
N ILE A 70 -5.21 -5.03 -7.96
CA ILE A 70 -5.32 -5.00 -6.50
C ILE A 70 -6.26 -3.87 -6.09
N GLU A 71 -7.30 -4.23 -5.33
CA GLU A 71 -8.29 -3.30 -4.79
C GLU A 71 -8.41 -3.47 -3.29
N HIS A 72 -7.87 -2.50 -2.54
CA HIS A 72 -7.99 -2.45 -1.09
C HIS A 72 -7.87 -0.99 -0.61
N PRO A 73 -8.64 -0.55 0.40
CA PRO A 73 -8.56 0.83 0.91
C PRO A 73 -7.16 1.27 1.31
N CYS A 74 -6.35 0.37 1.87
CA CYS A 74 -4.97 0.64 2.27
C CYS A 74 -3.92 0.25 1.21
N ALA A 75 -4.31 0.00 -0.04
CA ALA A 75 -3.40 -0.17 -1.17
C ALA A 75 -3.55 1.01 -2.13
N ILE A 76 -2.43 1.51 -2.67
CA ILE A 76 -2.48 2.55 -3.69
C ILE A 76 -3.19 2.02 -4.94
N LYS A 77 -4.18 2.77 -5.43
CA LYS A 77 -4.89 2.37 -6.64
C LYS A 77 -4.04 2.66 -7.87
N VAL A 78 -3.69 1.64 -8.62
CA VAL A 78 -3.07 1.77 -9.93
C VAL A 78 -4.17 1.87 -10.99
N PHE A 79 -4.12 2.93 -11.80
CA PHE A 79 -5.11 3.17 -12.85
C PHE A 79 -4.68 2.60 -14.19
N ASP A 80 -3.37 2.68 -14.49
CA ASP A 80 -2.84 2.30 -15.79
C ASP A 80 -1.33 2.06 -15.72
N VAL A 81 -0.80 1.36 -16.71
CA VAL A 81 0.62 1.23 -16.98
C VAL A 81 0.86 1.42 -18.47
N LEU A 82 1.78 2.29 -18.82
CA LEU A 82 2.01 2.64 -20.22
C LEU A 82 3.49 2.75 -20.55
N PRO A 83 3.89 2.34 -21.78
CA PRO A 83 5.21 2.60 -22.30
C PRO A 83 5.28 4.02 -22.86
N ASP A 84 6.42 4.69 -22.66
CA ASP A 84 6.74 5.97 -23.30
C ASP A 84 8.22 5.98 -23.69
N GLY A 85 8.51 5.81 -24.97
CA GLY A 85 9.86 5.57 -25.47
C GLY A 85 10.50 4.33 -24.87
N GLN A 86 11.59 4.50 -24.13
CA GLN A 86 12.29 3.41 -23.43
C GLN A 86 11.79 3.20 -21.99
N ASP A 87 10.97 4.10 -21.51
CA ASP A 87 10.47 4.10 -20.14
C ASP A 87 9.13 3.34 -20.02
N VAL A 88 8.85 2.84 -18.82
CA VAL A 88 7.53 2.34 -18.41
C VAL A 88 7.05 3.22 -17.28
N TRP A 89 5.81 3.66 -17.39
CA TRP A 89 5.18 4.54 -16.43
C TRP A 89 3.96 3.89 -15.78
N LEU A 90 3.91 3.97 -14.46
CA LEU A 90 2.76 3.57 -13.66
C LEU A 90 1.93 4.81 -13.34
N VAL A 91 0.63 4.76 -13.62
CA VAL A 91 -0.33 5.84 -13.32
C VAL A 91 -1.15 5.42 -12.12
N MET A 92 -1.11 6.21 -11.06
CA MET A 92 -1.70 5.88 -9.77
C MET A 92 -2.59 7.00 -9.25
N GLU A 93 -3.44 6.70 -8.27
CA GLU A 93 -4.11 7.73 -7.49
C GLU A 93 -3.07 8.65 -6.84
N TYR A 94 -3.36 9.95 -6.85
CA TYR A 94 -2.62 10.92 -6.07
C TYR A 94 -3.30 11.13 -4.72
N ILE A 95 -2.52 11.01 -3.65
CA ILE A 95 -2.96 11.26 -2.28
C ILE A 95 -1.97 12.21 -1.64
N PRO A 96 -2.41 13.36 -1.13
CA PRO A 96 -1.59 14.21 -0.27
C PRO A 96 -1.13 13.38 0.93
N SER A 97 0.17 13.13 1.02
CA SER A 97 0.74 12.19 2.00
C SER A 97 2.25 12.39 2.14
N ARG A 98 2.79 11.85 3.21
CA ARG A 98 4.24 11.65 3.38
C ARG A 98 4.54 10.16 3.59
N SER A 99 5.75 9.74 3.25
CA SER A 99 6.15 8.37 3.59
C SER A 99 6.32 8.22 5.10
N MET A 100 6.10 7.02 5.61
CA MET A 100 6.38 6.70 7.02
C MET A 100 7.87 6.92 7.35
N ALA A 101 8.79 6.68 6.40
CA ALA A 101 10.20 6.99 6.58
C ALA A 101 10.43 8.48 6.87
N THR A 102 9.83 9.36 6.08
CA THR A 102 9.87 10.81 6.30
C THR A 102 9.24 11.19 7.64
N PHE A 103 8.06 10.62 7.93
CA PHE A 103 7.37 10.87 9.20
C PHE A 103 8.23 10.49 10.41
N LEU A 104 8.87 9.32 10.39
CA LEU A 104 9.73 8.87 11.49
C LEU A 104 10.98 9.75 11.64
N ALA A 105 11.54 10.23 10.54
CA ALA A 105 12.68 11.16 10.58
C ALA A 105 12.31 12.51 11.19
N GLU A 106 11.10 13.01 10.97
CA GLU A 106 10.62 14.30 11.45
C GLU A 106 10.06 14.24 12.89
N HIS A 107 9.34 13.18 13.24
CA HIS A 107 8.56 13.07 14.47
C HIS A 107 9.08 12.01 15.44
N GLY A 108 10.06 11.22 15.03
CA GLY A 108 10.61 10.13 15.83
C GLY A 108 9.78 8.85 15.72
N ARG A 109 9.55 8.18 16.85
CA ARG A 109 8.98 6.83 16.91
C ARG A 109 7.47 6.86 17.12
N LEU A 110 6.82 5.80 16.66
CA LEU A 110 5.44 5.52 17.03
C LEU A 110 5.38 4.85 18.42
N THR A 111 4.25 5.00 19.11
CA THR A 111 3.95 4.17 20.27
C THR A 111 3.64 2.73 19.83
N PRO A 112 3.76 1.72 20.71
CA PRO A 112 3.36 0.35 20.40
C PRO A 112 1.92 0.23 19.90
N ASP A 113 0.99 0.98 20.48
CA ASP A 113 -0.42 0.98 20.05
C ASP A 113 -0.61 1.56 18.65
N GLN A 114 0.05 2.67 18.34
CA GLN A 114 0.04 3.25 16.99
C GLN A 114 0.63 2.29 15.96
N ALA A 115 1.74 1.63 16.30
CA ALA A 115 2.37 0.64 15.44
C ALA A 115 1.48 -0.61 15.26
N ALA A 116 0.76 -1.05 16.29
CA ALA A 116 -0.19 -2.15 16.19
C ALA A 116 -1.35 -1.79 15.24
N GLN A 117 -1.93 -0.60 15.38
CA GLN A 117 -2.99 -0.12 14.49
C GLN A 117 -2.52 -0.01 13.03
N LEU A 118 -1.32 0.53 12.81
CA LEU A 118 -0.68 0.56 11.50
C LEU A 118 -0.51 -0.85 10.94
N GLY A 119 0.02 -1.77 11.76
CA GLY A 119 0.24 -3.17 11.39
C GLY A 119 -1.05 -3.90 10.99
N ILE A 120 -2.18 -3.60 11.65
CA ILE A 120 -3.50 -4.13 11.29
C ILE A 120 -3.92 -3.66 9.89
N GLN A 121 -3.78 -2.37 9.60
CA GLN A 121 -4.16 -1.80 8.31
C GLN A 121 -3.30 -2.36 7.17
N LEU A 122 -1.98 -2.37 7.34
CA LEU A 122 -1.03 -2.92 6.37
C LEU A 122 -1.22 -4.44 6.20
N GLY A 123 -1.41 -5.16 7.29
CA GLY A 123 -1.65 -6.61 7.27
C GLY A 123 -2.94 -6.99 6.56
N ASN A 124 -4.02 -6.20 6.68
CA ASN A 124 -5.24 -6.41 5.91
C ASN A 124 -5.00 -6.19 4.41
N ALA A 125 -4.26 -5.13 4.02
CA ALA A 125 -3.88 -4.90 2.63
C ALA A 125 -3.03 -6.06 2.08
N LEU A 126 -2.01 -6.50 2.83
CA LEU A 126 -1.18 -7.64 2.46
C LEU A 126 -1.98 -8.94 2.33
N THR A 127 -2.96 -9.17 3.20
CA THR A 127 -3.86 -10.33 3.10
C THR A 127 -4.65 -10.29 1.78
N ALA A 128 -5.16 -9.13 1.37
CA ALA A 128 -5.84 -8.96 0.09
C ALA A 128 -4.90 -9.20 -1.10
N ILE A 129 -3.67 -8.68 -1.04
CA ILE A 129 -2.62 -8.88 -2.04
C ILE A 129 -2.30 -10.38 -2.19
N HIS A 130 -2.09 -11.09 -1.06
CA HIS A 130 -1.80 -12.52 -1.06
C HIS A 130 -2.97 -13.36 -1.59
N SER A 131 -4.21 -12.99 -1.26
CA SER A 131 -5.43 -13.65 -1.76
C SER A 131 -5.59 -13.48 -3.28
N ALA A 132 -5.07 -12.40 -3.85
CA ALA A 132 -5.02 -12.17 -5.29
C ALA A 132 -3.86 -12.92 -5.99
N GLY A 133 -3.04 -13.67 -5.24
CA GLY A 133 -1.90 -14.43 -5.75
C GLY A 133 -0.61 -13.62 -5.90
N PHE A 134 -0.53 -12.42 -5.31
CA PHE A 134 0.64 -11.55 -5.38
C PHE A 134 1.39 -11.49 -4.05
N VAL A 135 2.65 -11.01 -4.11
CA VAL A 135 3.52 -10.72 -2.98
C VAL A 135 4.02 -9.28 -3.12
N HIS A 136 4.08 -8.54 -2.03
CA HIS A 136 4.49 -7.13 -2.08
C HIS A 136 5.98 -6.98 -2.43
N ARG A 137 6.86 -7.77 -1.82
CA ARG A 137 8.32 -7.87 -2.06
C ARG A 137 9.18 -6.74 -1.49
N THR A 138 8.68 -5.51 -1.42
CA THR A 138 9.48 -4.30 -1.12
C THR A 138 8.93 -3.49 0.04
N LEU A 139 8.20 -4.14 0.96
CA LEU A 139 7.61 -3.44 2.12
C LEU A 139 8.70 -2.91 3.06
N GLU A 140 8.68 -1.60 3.25
CA GLU A 140 9.58 -0.84 4.12
C GLU A 140 8.92 0.51 4.49
N PRO A 141 9.46 1.28 5.46
CA PRO A 141 8.86 2.58 5.79
C PRO A 141 8.72 3.56 4.62
N GLY A 142 9.56 3.42 3.58
CA GLY A 142 9.49 4.25 2.37
C GLY A 142 8.30 3.94 1.47
N THR A 143 7.74 2.73 1.54
CA THR A 143 6.60 2.28 0.72
C THR A 143 5.26 2.36 1.46
N VAL A 144 5.25 2.87 2.68
CA VAL A 144 4.05 3.16 3.47
C VAL A 144 3.78 4.66 3.43
N LEU A 145 2.64 5.06 2.89
CA LEU A 145 2.20 6.45 2.83
C LEU A 145 1.22 6.73 3.97
N LEU A 146 1.48 7.79 4.70
CA LEU A 146 0.60 8.35 5.73
C LEU A 146 -0.09 9.56 5.11
N ALA A 147 -1.38 9.42 4.84
CA ALA A 147 -2.17 10.46 4.19
C ALA A 147 -2.55 11.56 5.19
N ASP A 148 -2.73 12.78 4.69
CA ASP A 148 -3.06 13.95 5.51
C ASP A 148 -4.44 13.85 6.18
N ASP A 149 -5.34 13.00 5.66
CA ASP A 149 -6.64 12.65 6.24
C ASP A 149 -6.57 11.55 7.32
N GLY A 150 -5.38 11.06 7.64
CA GLY A 150 -5.13 9.96 8.58
C GLY A 150 -5.19 8.57 7.97
N GLY A 151 -5.42 8.45 6.67
CA GLY A 151 -5.39 7.17 5.95
C GLY A 151 -3.97 6.60 5.81
N VAL A 152 -3.89 5.30 5.61
CA VAL A 152 -2.63 4.60 5.32
C VAL A 152 -2.73 3.92 3.97
N LYS A 153 -1.70 4.07 3.15
CA LYS A 153 -1.62 3.44 1.84
C LYS A 153 -0.29 2.73 1.63
N LEU A 154 -0.37 1.53 1.12
CA LEU A 154 0.76 0.72 0.71
C LEU A 154 1.01 0.96 -0.78
N THR A 155 2.24 1.33 -1.15
CA THR A 155 2.64 1.58 -2.55
C THR A 155 3.68 0.57 -3.02
N ASP A 156 3.98 0.55 -4.32
CA ASP A 156 4.99 -0.32 -4.94
C ASP A 156 4.69 -1.82 -4.85
N ILE A 157 3.42 -2.19 -4.80
CA ILE A 157 2.95 -3.57 -4.67
C ILE A 157 3.38 -4.40 -5.88
N GLY A 158 4.20 -5.44 -5.66
CA GLY A 158 4.68 -6.32 -6.71
C GLY A 158 5.71 -5.71 -7.66
N ILE A 159 6.15 -4.47 -7.44
CA ILE A 159 7.13 -3.78 -8.27
C ILE A 159 8.54 -4.17 -7.82
N SER A 160 9.33 -4.73 -8.74
CA SER A 160 10.69 -5.22 -8.46
C SER A 160 11.80 -4.23 -8.79
N GLY A 161 11.49 -3.14 -9.49
CA GLY A 161 12.46 -2.14 -9.92
C GLY A 161 13.18 -1.45 -8.75
N GLY A 162 14.51 -1.35 -8.81
CA GLY A 162 15.34 -0.73 -7.78
C GLY A 162 15.70 -1.63 -6.59
N GLY A 163 15.12 -2.80 -6.49
CA GLY A 163 15.34 -3.79 -5.43
C GLY A 163 14.82 -3.36 -4.05
N PRO A 164 14.62 -4.30 -3.14
CA PRO A 164 14.23 -4.01 -1.77
C PRO A 164 15.40 -3.45 -0.94
N HIS A 165 15.10 -2.77 0.16
CA HIS A 165 16.11 -2.33 1.13
C HIS A 165 16.57 -3.52 1.98
N ALA A 166 17.88 -3.78 2.03
CA ALA A 166 18.46 -4.93 2.72
C ALA A 166 17.93 -5.11 4.16
N ALA A 167 17.76 -4.02 4.90
CA ALA A 167 17.25 -4.03 6.27
C ALA A 167 15.86 -4.63 6.46
N TYR A 168 15.05 -4.72 5.39
CA TYR A 168 13.66 -5.20 5.43
C TYR A 168 13.43 -6.48 4.63
N VAL A 169 14.50 -7.01 4.02
CA VAL A 169 14.45 -8.25 3.22
C VAL A 169 14.46 -9.47 4.13
N ALA A 170 13.54 -10.39 3.89
CA ALA A 170 13.53 -11.66 4.58
C ALA A 170 14.80 -12.48 4.27
N PRO A 171 15.37 -13.20 5.25
CA PRO A 171 16.64 -13.92 5.09
C PRO A 171 16.65 -14.93 3.93
N GLU A 172 15.54 -15.60 3.65
CA GLU A 172 15.41 -16.52 2.52
C GLU A 172 15.49 -15.78 1.18
N VAL A 173 14.89 -14.60 1.09
CA VAL A 173 14.94 -13.76 -0.13
C VAL A 173 16.33 -13.18 -0.34
N ALA A 174 16.99 -12.75 0.73
CA ALA A 174 18.39 -12.29 0.68
C ALA A 174 19.35 -13.39 0.18
N ARG A 175 19.02 -14.67 0.40
CA ARG A 175 19.74 -15.83 -0.11
C ARG A 175 19.36 -16.21 -1.55
N GLY A 176 18.48 -15.43 -2.21
CA GLY A 176 18.08 -15.64 -3.60
C GLY A 176 16.87 -16.56 -3.80
N LEU A 177 16.17 -16.95 -2.73
CA LEU A 177 14.92 -17.68 -2.88
C LEU A 177 13.79 -16.73 -3.33
N PRO A 178 12.80 -17.23 -4.07
CA PRO A 178 11.67 -16.40 -4.51
C PRO A 178 10.87 -15.89 -3.30
N PRO A 179 10.42 -14.62 -3.33
CA PRO A 179 9.62 -14.06 -2.25
C PRO A 179 8.26 -14.76 -2.16
N THR A 180 7.83 -15.01 -0.93
CA THR A 180 6.56 -15.66 -0.59
C THR A 180 5.74 -14.76 0.35
N PRO A 181 4.47 -15.04 0.62
CA PRO A 181 3.69 -14.35 1.65
C PRO A 181 4.39 -14.27 3.02
N ALA A 182 5.16 -15.30 3.40
CA ALA A 182 5.93 -15.30 4.64
C ALA A 182 7.09 -14.26 4.62
N ALA A 183 7.63 -13.93 3.45
CA ALA A 183 8.62 -12.87 3.33
C ALA A 183 8.00 -11.48 3.61
N ASP A 184 6.76 -11.23 3.18
CA ASP A 184 6.05 -10.00 3.51
C ASP A 184 5.71 -9.90 5.00
N VAL A 185 5.47 -11.02 5.69
CA VAL A 185 5.31 -11.04 7.16
C VAL A 185 6.58 -10.56 7.85
N PHE A 186 7.75 -11.03 7.39
CA PHE A 186 9.04 -10.56 7.91
C PHE A 186 9.22 -9.06 7.66
N SER A 187 8.99 -8.61 6.43
CA SER A 187 9.14 -7.20 6.05
C SER A 187 8.19 -6.28 6.83
N LEU A 188 6.94 -6.73 7.10
CA LEU A 188 6.01 -6.04 7.97
C LEU A 188 6.55 -5.98 9.41
N GLY A 189 7.06 -7.09 9.93
CA GLY A 189 7.70 -7.14 11.25
C GLY A 189 8.87 -6.17 11.36
N ALA A 190 9.77 -6.13 10.38
CA ALA A 190 10.91 -5.21 10.36
C ALA A 190 10.46 -3.74 10.25
N THR A 191 9.41 -3.46 9.47
CA THR A 191 8.82 -2.12 9.33
C THR A 191 8.19 -1.64 10.64
N LEU A 192 7.41 -2.48 11.32
CA LEU A 192 6.82 -2.16 12.63
C LEU A 192 7.88 -2.04 13.72
N TYR A 193 8.88 -2.93 13.72
CA TYR A 193 10.03 -2.81 14.62
C TYR A 193 10.71 -1.45 14.46
N THR A 194 11.02 -1.06 13.21
CA THR A 194 11.65 0.24 12.92
C THR A 194 10.77 1.39 13.39
N SER A 195 9.45 1.27 13.28
CA SER A 195 8.53 2.34 13.70
C SER A 195 8.57 2.61 15.21
N VAL A 196 8.79 1.60 16.03
CA VAL A 196 8.82 1.74 17.50
C VAL A 196 10.24 1.85 18.07
N GLU A 197 11.25 1.28 17.42
CA GLU A 197 12.64 1.32 17.91
C GLU A 197 13.45 2.46 17.25
N GLY A 198 12.98 3.01 16.11
CA GLY A 198 13.66 4.05 15.33
C GLY A 198 14.81 3.56 14.47
N VAL A 199 15.12 2.26 14.52
CA VAL A 199 16.20 1.60 13.77
C VAL A 199 15.75 0.21 13.31
N PRO A 200 16.25 -0.31 12.18
CA PRO A 200 15.88 -1.65 11.72
C PRO A 200 16.44 -2.76 12.63
N PRO A 201 15.76 -3.92 12.69
CA PRO A 201 16.11 -4.99 13.63
C PRO A 201 17.50 -5.61 13.38
N PHE A 202 17.93 -5.71 12.12
CA PHE A 202 19.16 -6.37 11.70
C PHE A 202 20.20 -5.39 11.08
N GLY A 203 20.12 -4.11 11.45
CA GLY A 203 20.98 -3.06 10.84
C GLY A 203 20.55 -2.70 9.42
N ASP A 204 21.21 -1.68 8.84
CA ASP A 204 20.87 -1.17 7.51
C ASP A 204 21.25 -2.16 6.39
N ASP A 205 22.21 -3.04 6.65
CA ASP A 205 22.66 -4.12 5.76
C ASP A 205 21.79 -5.38 5.84
N GLY A 206 20.91 -5.47 6.85
CA GLY A 206 20.06 -6.62 7.11
C GLY A 206 20.82 -7.89 7.55
N GLN A 207 22.11 -7.78 7.91
CA GLN A 207 22.98 -8.91 8.25
C GLN A 207 23.52 -8.85 9.68
N SER A 208 23.32 -7.75 10.37
CA SER A 208 23.72 -7.60 11.76
C SER A 208 22.91 -8.55 12.67
N SER A 209 23.44 -8.85 13.86
CA SER A 209 22.68 -9.58 14.88
C SER A 209 21.39 -8.83 15.21
N GLU A 210 20.33 -9.57 15.49
CA GLU A 210 19.05 -8.99 15.91
C GLU A 210 19.25 -8.08 17.13
N ARG A 211 18.80 -6.84 17.01
CA ARG A 211 18.79 -5.89 18.11
C ARG A 211 17.63 -6.22 19.03
N PRO A 212 17.87 -6.40 20.34
CA PRO A 212 16.77 -6.65 21.29
C PRO A 212 15.85 -5.42 21.35
N PRO A 213 14.52 -5.62 21.26
CA PRO A 213 13.56 -4.51 21.30
C PRO A 213 13.57 -3.86 22.69
N GLN A 214 13.57 -2.51 22.72
CA GLN A 214 13.61 -1.70 23.95
C GLN A 214 12.27 -0.96 24.17
N ASN A 215 11.60 -0.58 23.09
CA ASN A 215 10.43 0.28 23.09
C ASN A 215 9.16 -0.42 22.58
N SER A 216 9.28 -1.68 22.16
CA SER A 216 8.18 -2.41 21.50
C SER A 216 7.05 -2.83 22.44
N GLY A 217 7.29 -2.83 23.78
CA GLY A 217 6.26 -3.08 24.78
C GLY A 217 5.43 -4.34 24.47
N VAL A 218 4.13 -4.18 24.39
CA VAL A 218 3.17 -5.27 24.08
C VAL A 218 3.36 -5.92 22.71
N LEU A 219 4.05 -5.25 21.75
CA LEU A 219 4.35 -5.79 20.43
C LEU A 219 5.53 -6.75 20.41
N THR A 220 6.37 -6.77 21.46
CA THR A 220 7.65 -7.50 21.47
C THR A 220 7.50 -8.95 20.99
N GLU A 221 6.54 -9.68 21.51
CA GLU A 221 6.36 -11.10 21.17
C GLU A 221 5.81 -11.30 19.76
N ALA A 222 4.92 -10.41 19.28
CA ALA A 222 4.41 -10.44 17.91
C ALA A 222 5.54 -10.18 16.92
N LEU A 223 6.36 -9.14 17.15
CA LEU A 223 7.50 -8.80 16.31
C LEU A 223 8.51 -9.95 16.24
N ARG A 224 8.85 -10.54 17.40
CA ARG A 224 9.77 -11.68 17.46
C ARG A 224 9.29 -12.88 16.63
N LYS A 225 7.97 -13.15 16.59
CA LYS A 225 7.40 -14.21 15.75
C LYS A 225 7.47 -13.89 14.27
N MET A 226 7.21 -12.63 13.89
CA MET A 226 7.27 -12.18 12.51
C MET A 226 8.71 -12.19 11.95
N LEU A 227 9.69 -11.87 12.79
CA LEU A 227 11.11 -11.75 12.43
C LEU A 227 11.89 -13.08 12.46
N ARG A 228 11.25 -14.22 12.68
CA ARG A 228 11.92 -15.52 12.65
C ARG A 228 12.65 -15.76 11.34
N THR A 229 13.85 -16.31 11.44
CA THR A 229 14.69 -16.63 10.28
C THR A 229 14.05 -17.68 9.37
N ASP A 230 13.43 -18.71 9.97
CA ASP A 230 12.72 -19.75 9.23
C ASP A 230 11.31 -19.29 8.83
N PRO A 231 11.03 -19.13 7.51
CA PRO A 231 9.74 -18.67 7.03
C PRO A 231 8.56 -19.59 7.41
N THR A 232 8.82 -20.90 7.60
CA THR A 232 7.77 -21.87 7.96
C THR A 232 7.27 -21.74 9.39
N THR A 233 8.05 -21.10 10.26
CA THR A 233 7.72 -20.86 11.67
C THR A 233 7.08 -19.49 11.91
N ARG A 234 7.02 -18.63 10.88
CA ARG A 234 6.34 -17.33 10.95
C ARG A 234 4.83 -17.52 10.96
N PRO A 235 4.07 -16.66 11.65
CA PRO A 235 2.61 -16.66 11.52
C PRO A 235 2.18 -16.36 10.08
N THR A 236 0.98 -16.77 9.69
CA THR A 236 0.37 -16.26 8.45
C THR A 236 0.04 -14.78 8.59
N MET A 237 -0.18 -14.07 7.46
CA MET A 237 -0.58 -12.66 7.53
C MET A 237 -1.91 -12.48 8.28
N ALA A 238 -2.86 -13.38 8.08
CA ALA A 238 -4.15 -13.36 8.78
C ALA A 238 -3.98 -13.58 10.30
N ASP A 239 -3.09 -14.49 10.73
CA ASP A 239 -2.79 -14.70 12.14
C ASP A 239 -2.06 -13.52 12.76
N THR A 240 -1.17 -12.88 11.99
CA THR A 240 -0.49 -11.64 12.38
C THR A 240 -1.51 -10.54 12.66
N VAL A 241 -2.44 -10.29 11.75
CA VAL A 241 -3.51 -9.29 11.95
C VAL A 241 -4.37 -9.62 13.17
N ARG A 242 -4.72 -10.89 13.36
CA ARG A 242 -5.50 -11.34 14.53
C ARG A 242 -4.74 -11.09 15.84
N SER A 243 -3.43 -11.39 15.88
CA SER A 243 -2.57 -11.12 17.03
C SER A 243 -2.48 -9.63 17.34
N LEU A 244 -2.25 -8.78 16.33
CA LEU A 244 -2.20 -7.33 16.49
C LEU A 244 -3.54 -6.75 17.00
N LYS A 245 -4.68 -7.24 16.51
CA LYS A 245 -6.01 -6.86 17.01
C LYS A 245 -6.19 -7.24 18.48
N ALA A 246 -5.79 -8.45 18.88
CA ALA A 246 -5.86 -8.87 20.27
C ALA A 246 -5.01 -7.95 21.19
N ILE A 247 -3.84 -7.52 20.74
CA ILE A 247 -2.99 -6.57 21.47
C ILE A 247 -3.69 -5.21 21.64
N THR A 248 -4.29 -4.65 20.58
CA THR A 248 -5.00 -3.36 20.65
C THR A 248 -6.26 -3.42 21.52
N GLU A 249 -6.84 -4.60 21.70
CA GLU A 249 -7.99 -4.84 22.58
C GLU A 249 -7.57 -5.20 24.01
N GLY A 250 -6.28 -5.13 24.34
CA GLY A 250 -5.74 -5.47 25.68
C GLY A 250 -5.87 -6.95 26.04
N ARG A 251 -6.09 -7.83 25.05
CA ARG A 251 -6.17 -9.28 25.25
C ARG A 251 -4.77 -9.89 25.12
N GLU A 252 -4.44 -10.82 26.01
CA GLU A 252 -3.23 -11.62 25.84
C GLU A 252 -3.27 -12.39 24.53
N THR A 253 -2.19 -12.32 23.75
CA THR A 253 -2.05 -13.11 22.54
C THR A 253 -1.79 -14.55 22.90
N ALA A 254 -2.83 -15.39 22.82
CA ALA A 254 -2.64 -16.83 22.90
C ALA A 254 -1.66 -17.28 21.79
N PHE A 255 -0.81 -18.26 22.12
CA PHE A 255 0.05 -18.90 21.13
C PHE A 255 -0.86 -19.51 20.04
N ILE A 256 -0.86 -18.93 18.87
CA ILE A 256 -1.45 -19.54 17.68
C ILE A 256 -0.29 -20.26 16.98
N PRO A 257 -0.27 -21.60 16.99
CA PRO A 257 0.73 -22.33 16.22
C PRO A 257 0.57 -21.96 14.73
N PRO A 258 1.67 -21.92 13.95
CA PRO A 258 1.56 -21.67 12.51
C PRO A 258 0.57 -22.69 11.94
N THR A 259 -0.43 -22.19 11.19
CA THR A 259 -1.38 -23.05 10.50
C THR A 259 -0.55 -23.89 9.51
N ALA A 260 -0.49 -25.20 9.72
CA ALA A 260 0.18 -26.09 8.77
C ALA A 260 -0.37 -25.78 7.38
N PRO A 261 0.48 -25.67 6.34
CA PRO A 261 -0.02 -25.52 4.99
C PRO A 261 -1.04 -26.61 4.75
N GLY A 262 -2.27 -26.24 4.41
CA GLY A 262 -3.36 -27.18 4.22
C GLY A 262 -2.88 -28.24 3.23
N ILE A 263 -2.94 -29.50 3.65
CA ILE A 263 -2.68 -30.62 2.73
C ILE A 263 -3.62 -30.39 1.55
N PRO A 264 -3.11 -30.22 0.33
CA PRO A 264 -3.98 -30.06 -0.83
C PRO A 264 -4.98 -31.23 -0.84
N PRO A 265 -6.27 -30.99 -1.10
CA PRO A 265 -7.25 -32.07 -1.15
C PRO A 265 -6.72 -33.15 -2.10
N PRO A 266 -6.88 -34.44 -1.78
CA PRO A 266 -6.44 -35.52 -2.66
C PRO A 266 -7.06 -35.30 -4.04
N PRO A 267 -6.33 -35.57 -5.12
CA PRO A 267 -6.85 -35.42 -6.46
C PRO A 267 -8.14 -36.24 -6.56
N PRO A 268 -9.17 -35.73 -7.26
CA PRO A 268 -10.39 -36.49 -7.45
C PRO A 268 -10.05 -37.85 -8.05
N PRO A 269 -10.73 -38.94 -7.64
CA PRO A 269 -10.46 -40.27 -8.16
C PRO A 269 -10.62 -40.24 -9.69
N PRO A 270 -9.80 -40.99 -10.43
CA PRO A 270 -9.86 -41.01 -11.89
C PRO A 270 -11.28 -41.39 -12.33
N PHE A 271 -11.85 -40.58 -13.21
CA PHE A 271 -13.18 -40.79 -13.77
C PHE A 271 -13.16 -42.13 -14.48
N ASN A 272 -13.85 -43.12 -13.90
CA ASN A 272 -14.01 -44.44 -14.50
C ASN A 272 -15.34 -44.44 -15.29
N PRO A 273 -15.32 -44.40 -16.65
CA PRO A 273 -16.53 -44.32 -17.45
C PRO A 273 -17.36 -45.61 -17.43
N GLY A 274 -16.89 -46.67 -16.76
CA GLY A 274 -17.58 -47.98 -16.68
C GLY A 274 -18.64 -48.13 -15.59
N LEU A 275 -18.87 -47.13 -14.72
CA LEU A 275 -19.84 -47.20 -13.61
C LEU A 275 -21.05 -46.28 -13.79
N ALA A 276 -21.31 -45.75 -14.98
CA ALA A 276 -22.45 -44.89 -15.28
C ALA A 276 -23.70 -45.68 -15.71
N ALA A 277 -24.01 -46.81 -15.09
CA ALA A 277 -25.21 -47.61 -15.41
C ALA A 277 -25.89 -48.15 -14.13
N ALA A 278 -26.15 -47.26 -13.14
CA ALA A 278 -27.17 -47.54 -12.13
C ALA A 278 -27.67 -46.17 -11.63
N GLY A 279 -28.76 -45.68 -12.19
CA GLY A 279 -29.49 -44.53 -11.70
C GLY A 279 -29.99 -44.76 -10.26
N PRO A 280 -30.13 -43.73 -9.45
CA PRO A 280 -30.68 -43.87 -8.10
C PRO A 280 -32.13 -44.39 -8.15
N PRO A 281 -32.57 -45.23 -7.20
CA PRO A 281 -33.93 -45.71 -7.16
C PRO A 281 -34.90 -44.57 -6.95
N MET A 282 -35.94 -44.51 -7.76
CA MET A 282 -37.05 -43.55 -7.64
C MET A 282 -37.77 -43.71 -6.28
N PRO A 283 -38.08 -42.63 -5.56
CA PRO A 283 -38.95 -42.75 -4.40
C PRO A 283 -40.40 -43.09 -4.80
N PRO A 284 -41.17 -43.82 -3.95
CA PRO A 284 -42.51 -44.26 -4.28
C PRO A 284 -43.46 -43.05 -4.42
N SER A 285 -44.32 -43.15 -5.43
CA SER A 285 -45.35 -42.13 -5.76
C SER A 285 -46.33 -41.95 -4.60
N GLY A 286 -46.32 -40.78 -4.01
CA GLY A 286 -47.37 -40.32 -3.10
C GLY A 286 -48.59 -39.79 -3.88
N PRO A 287 -49.80 -39.74 -3.28
CA PRO A 287 -51.03 -39.47 -3.99
C PRO A 287 -51.10 -38.04 -4.58
N GLN A 288 -51.54 -38.00 -5.83
CA GLN A 288 -51.79 -36.76 -6.58
C GLN A 288 -52.97 -36.01 -5.96
N PHE A 289 -52.75 -34.83 -5.44
CA PHE A 289 -53.83 -33.86 -5.21
C PHE A 289 -54.11 -33.14 -6.53
N GLN A 290 -55.34 -33.36 -7.06
CA GLN A 290 -55.90 -32.58 -8.15
C GLN A 290 -56.14 -31.15 -7.66
N GLN A 291 -55.43 -30.19 -8.22
CA GLN A 291 -55.75 -28.78 -8.10
C GLN A 291 -56.72 -28.40 -9.22
N SER A 292 -57.93 -28.08 -8.81
CA SER A 292 -59.01 -27.54 -9.63
C SER A 292 -58.63 -26.14 -10.11
N MET A 293 -58.74 -25.89 -11.40
CA MET A 293 -58.62 -24.57 -12.03
C MET A 293 -59.84 -23.68 -11.65
N PRO A 294 -59.64 -22.42 -11.30
CA PRO A 294 -60.75 -21.46 -11.30
C PRO A 294 -60.96 -20.88 -12.69
N VAL A 295 -62.24 -20.82 -13.01
CA VAL A 295 -62.91 -20.27 -14.18
C VAL A 295 -62.59 -18.80 -14.40
N ALA A 296 -62.45 -18.40 -15.65
CA ALA A 296 -62.29 -17.02 -16.13
C ALA A 296 -63.58 -16.21 -15.90
N ALA A 297 -63.42 -14.96 -15.47
CA ALA A 297 -64.42 -13.92 -15.55
C ALA A 297 -63.93 -12.68 -16.28
N PRO A 298 -64.79 -11.88 -16.90
CA PRO A 298 -64.51 -11.18 -18.14
C PRO A 298 -63.91 -9.77 -17.97
N GLY A 299 -63.40 -9.29 -19.08
CA GLY A 299 -62.61 -8.12 -19.31
C GLY A 299 -63.13 -6.77 -18.83
N PHE A 300 -62.21 -5.91 -18.54
CA PHE A 300 -62.36 -4.47 -18.62
C PHE A 300 -61.25 -3.89 -19.52
N SER A 301 -61.75 -3.03 -20.44
CA SER A 301 -61.06 -2.32 -21.48
C SER A 301 -60.05 -1.33 -20.90
N ALA A 302 -58.88 -1.29 -21.52
CA ALA A 302 -57.87 -0.27 -21.31
C ALA A 302 -58.30 1.04 -21.98
N ALA A 303 -58.12 2.13 -21.30
CA ALA A 303 -57.96 3.45 -21.90
C ALA A 303 -56.96 4.24 -21.04
N GLU A 304 -55.89 4.57 -21.68
CA GLU A 304 -55.05 5.78 -21.55
C GLU A 304 -55.00 6.50 -20.20
N GLU A 305 -53.80 6.52 -19.63
CA GLU A 305 -53.24 7.78 -19.17
C GLU A 305 -51.69 7.69 -19.09
N THR A 306 -51.06 8.22 -20.11
CA THR A 306 -49.62 8.48 -20.16
C THR A 306 -49.32 9.71 -19.28
N GLN A 307 -49.10 9.54 -18.00
CA GLN A 307 -48.53 10.60 -17.17
C GLN A 307 -47.05 10.70 -17.43
N ARG A 308 -46.67 11.80 -18.10
CA ARG A 308 -45.31 12.28 -18.22
C ARG A 308 -44.68 12.45 -16.84
N MET A 309 -43.77 11.61 -16.48
CA MET A 309 -42.86 11.86 -15.35
C MET A 309 -42.00 13.07 -15.69
N GLN A 310 -42.17 14.15 -14.95
CA GLN A 310 -41.26 15.30 -14.95
C GLN A 310 -39.89 14.87 -14.35
N PRO A 311 -38.77 15.33 -14.90
CA PRO A 311 -37.47 15.03 -14.34
C PRO A 311 -37.33 15.68 -12.95
N VAL A 312 -36.91 14.88 -11.98
CA VAL A 312 -36.56 15.33 -10.64
C VAL A 312 -35.33 16.25 -10.75
N PRO A 313 -35.37 17.48 -10.21
CA PRO A 313 -34.20 18.37 -10.22
C PRO A 313 -33.07 17.77 -9.36
N ALA A 314 -31.84 17.82 -9.90
CA ALA A 314 -30.64 17.42 -9.22
C ALA A 314 -30.46 18.19 -7.89
N PRO A 315 -29.90 17.57 -6.84
CA PRO A 315 -29.69 18.25 -5.58
C PRO A 315 -28.69 19.41 -5.78
N THR A 316 -29.14 20.60 -5.45
CA THR A 316 -28.35 21.83 -5.46
C THR A 316 -27.21 21.66 -4.45
N GLN A 317 -25.96 21.75 -4.92
CA GLN A 317 -24.79 21.82 -4.05
C GLN A 317 -24.92 23.07 -3.16
N TYR A 318 -24.95 22.86 -1.86
CA TYR A 318 -24.91 23.92 -0.85
C TYR A 318 -23.50 24.52 -0.86
N VAL A 319 -23.40 25.73 -1.43
CA VAL A 319 -22.20 26.57 -1.30
C VAL A 319 -22.44 27.45 -0.06
N PRO A 320 -21.63 27.33 1.01
CA PRO A 320 -21.76 28.24 2.14
C PRO A 320 -21.39 29.68 1.71
N ARG A 321 -22.29 30.63 1.93
CA ARG A 321 -22.00 32.05 1.76
C ARG A 321 -21.02 32.49 2.83
N PRO A 322 -19.92 33.20 2.49
CA PRO A 322 -19.05 33.79 3.51
C PRO A 322 -19.79 34.87 4.27
N ALA A 323 -19.64 34.85 5.59
CA ALA A 323 -20.17 35.90 6.47
C ALA A 323 -19.49 37.25 6.18
N PRO A 324 -20.21 38.36 6.14
CA PRO A 324 -19.59 39.67 5.93
C PRO A 324 -18.86 40.10 7.20
N GLY A 325 -17.54 40.36 7.10
CA GLY A 325 -16.82 41.18 8.07
C GLY A 325 -15.68 40.53 8.85
N ALA A 326 -14.98 39.51 8.35
CA ALA A 326 -13.69 39.13 8.94
C ALA A 326 -12.54 39.59 8.03
N GLN A 327 -11.85 40.64 8.44
CA GLN A 327 -10.55 41.01 7.90
C GLN A 327 -9.54 39.90 8.23
N PRO A 328 -8.64 39.51 7.31
CA PRO A 328 -7.60 38.51 7.61
C PRO A 328 -6.61 39.15 8.61
N GLN A 329 -6.68 38.74 9.87
CA GLN A 329 -5.57 38.95 10.80
C GLN A 329 -4.42 38.07 10.35
N ALA A 330 -3.31 38.68 9.95
CA ALA A 330 -2.04 38.01 9.75
C ALA A 330 -1.68 37.31 11.06
N ALA A 331 -1.67 35.98 11.02
CA ALA A 331 -1.20 35.16 12.12
C ALA A 331 0.31 35.38 12.27
N ALA A 332 0.68 36.20 13.24
CA ALA A 332 2.06 36.30 13.68
C ALA A 332 2.45 34.97 14.34
N TRP A 333 3.34 34.24 13.71
CA TRP A 333 3.95 33.04 14.24
C TRP A 333 4.91 33.43 15.37
N ASN A 334 4.41 33.52 16.58
CA ASN A 334 5.22 33.61 17.78
C ASN A 334 5.66 32.23 18.21
N LEU A 335 6.76 31.74 17.60
CA LEU A 335 7.51 30.61 18.16
C LEU A 335 8.27 31.14 19.39
N PRO A 336 8.18 30.53 20.57
CA PRO A 336 9.00 30.91 21.72
C PRO A 336 10.44 30.40 21.48
N VAL A 337 11.22 31.15 20.74
CA VAL A 337 12.65 30.87 20.59
C VAL A 337 13.32 31.25 21.92
N SER A 338 13.85 30.25 22.60
CA SER A 338 14.58 30.44 23.85
C SER A 338 15.83 31.31 23.59
N LYS A 339 16.15 32.21 24.51
CA LYS A 339 17.36 33.04 24.40
C LYS A 339 18.63 32.21 24.20
N LYS A 340 18.67 30.99 24.71
CA LYS A 340 19.81 30.05 24.51
C LYS A 340 19.92 29.60 23.06
N THR A 341 18.80 29.33 22.38
CA THR A 341 18.78 28.91 20.97
C THR A 341 19.25 30.05 20.06
N LEU A 342 18.89 31.29 20.36
CA LEU A 342 19.32 32.47 19.59
C LEU A 342 20.84 32.69 19.71
N VAL A 343 21.41 32.55 20.91
CA VAL A 343 22.84 32.65 21.15
C VAL A 343 23.62 31.54 20.42
N THR A 344 23.12 30.31 20.40
CA THR A 344 23.77 29.19 19.73
C THR A 344 23.79 29.40 18.20
N VAL A 345 22.68 29.83 17.60
CA VAL A 345 22.61 30.14 16.16
C VAL A 345 23.54 31.29 15.79
N ALA A 346 23.61 32.36 16.59
CA ALA A 346 24.51 33.46 16.36
C ALA A 346 25.99 33.03 16.44
N ALA A 347 26.34 32.16 17.38
CA ALA A 347 27.70 31.62 17.50
C ALA A 347 28.11 30.75 16.30
N ILE A 348 27.19 29.93 15.79
CA ILE A 348 27.43 29.10 14.60
C ILE A 348 27.61 29.98 13.36
N LEU A 349 26.79 31.00 13.16
CA LEU A 349 26.92 31.96 12.05
C LEU A 349 28.24 32.74 12.11
N ALA A 350 28.68 33.15 13.29
CA ALA A 350 29.96 33.80 13.47
C ALA A 350 31.14 32.88 13.15
N ALA A 351 31.10 31.60 13.54
CA ALA A 351 32.12 30.62 13.24
C ALA A 351 32.22 30.34 11.73
N VAL A 352 31.09 30.25 11.03
CA VAL A 352 31.07 30.08 9.57
C VAL A 352 31.64 31.30 8.85
N LEU A 353 31.32 32.52 9.29
CA LEU A 353 31.89 33.75 8.71
C LEU A 353 33.41 33.84 8.90
N VAL A 354 33.90 33.47 10.08
CA VAL A 354 35.36 33.44 10.34
C VAL A 354 36.04 32.36 9.47
N GLY A 355 35.38 31.19 9.29
CA GLY A 355 35.90 30.13 8.40
C GLY A 355 36.01 30.58 6.94
N ILE A 356 35.04 31.33 6.43
CA ILE A 356 35.04 31.88 5.07
C ILE A 356 36.16 32.94 4.94
N LEU A 357 36.31 33.82 5.93
CA LEU A 357 37.33 34.86 5.90
C LEU A 357 38.77 34.31 5.95
N VAL A 358 38.96 33.22 6.69
CA VAL A 358 40.27 32.53 6.75
C VAL A 358 40.57 31.83 5.43
N THR A 359 39.60 31.23 4.77
CA THR A 359 39.81 30.61 3.44
C THR A 359 40.14 31.65 2.37
N GLU A 360 39.52 32.83 2.38
CA GLU A 360 39.87 33.90 1.43
C GLU A 360 41.24 34.48 1.70
N LEU A 361 41.73 34.51 2.96
CA LEU A 361 43.03 35.09 3.31
C LEU A 361 44.22 34.14 3.01
N PHE A 362 43.99 32.83 2.90
CA PHE A 362 45.05 31.83 2.68
C PHE A 362 45.03 31.20 1.28
N PHE A 363 44.05 31.49 0.44
CA PHE A 363 43.90 30.92 -0.91
C PHE A 363 43.72 31.95 -2.03
N VAL A 364 44.06 33.22 -1.79
CA VAL A 364 44.23 34.27 -2.82
C VAL A 364 45.66 34.67 -2.95
#